data_f6599f58a48317b5e63df4c81d6374a3
#
_entry.id   f6599f58a48317b5e63df4c81d6374a3
#
_cell.length_a   1.000
_cell.length_b   1.000
_cell.length_c   1.000
_cell.angle_alpha   90.00
_cell.angle_beta   90.00
_cell.angle_gamma   90.00
#
_symmetry.space_group_name_H-M   'P 1'
#
loop_
_entity.id
_entity.type
_entity.pdbx_description
1 polymer ?
#
loop_
_entity_poly.entity_id
_entity_poly.type
_entity_poly.pdbx_seq_one_letter_code
_entity_poly.pdbx_strand_id
1 'polypeptide(L)'
;RRQRQMCIRDRLGLADGQEQARIMTEFCHTKDHTRPVTAGINLMLATMAGSKKSIYGTDEDGKVKDSGSGGLDNAPTSEFFNIMMNKMGGLINKAAKTKKATAIAEIMSGIFDIPGYNYASSRYKIDARNHPEQATTGSETLPQTLYDNWQLVKSIPTMTGDFMWTGYDYLGESGIGTIQYKDKKTKQPA
;
A
#
# COMPACT_ATOMS: atom_id res chain seq x y z
N ARG A 1 2.34 -16.05 11.73
CA ARG A 1 1.92 -14.76 12.33
C ARG A 1 2.15 -13.53 11.43
N ARG A 2 3.24 -13.45 10.63
CA ARG A 2 3.48 -12.33 9.68
C ARG A 2 2.47 -12.29 8.54
N GLN A 3 1.99 -13.43 8.06
CA GLN A 3 0.99 -13.51 6.98
C GLN A 3 -0.36 -12.88 7.35
N ARG A 4 -0.79 -12.93 8.62
CA ARG A 4 -2.06 -12.31 9.05
C ARG A 4 -2.07 -10.79 8.95
N GLN A 5 -0.95 -10.12 9.17
CA GLN A 5 -0.86 -8.66 9.03
C GLN A 5 -0.97 -8.19 7.56
N MET A 6 -0.42 -8.95 6.61
CA MET A 6 -0.60 -8.65 5.18
C MET A 6 -2.05 -8.86 4.74
N CYS A 7 -2.72 -9.91 5.21
CA CYS A 7 -4.12 -10.16 4.89
C CYS A 7 -5.07 -9.05 5.34
N ILE A 8 -4.82 -8.38 6.47
CA ILE A 8 -5.67 -7.27 6.94
C ILE A 8 -5.58 -6.08 5.98
N ARG A 9 -4.39 -5.69 5.55
CA ARG A 9 -4.20 -4.55 4.62
C ARG A 9 -4.98 -4.73 3.31
N ASP A 10 -5.02 -5.93 2.80
CA ASP A 10 -5.71 -6.24 1.53
C ASP A 10 -7.23 -6.32 1.69
N ARG A 11 -7.71 -6.56 2.90
CA ARG A 11 -9.13 -6.68 3.22
C ARG A 11 -9.77 -5.39 3.74
N LEU A 12 -9.04 -4.30 3.83
CA LEU A 12 -9.58 -3.00 4.27
C LEU A 12 -10.72 -2.48 3.37
N GLY A 13 -10.85 -3.02 2.17
CA GLY A 13 -12.01 -2.80 1.30
C GLY A 13 -13.26 -3.61 1.66
N LEU A 14 -13.19 -4.51 2.63
CA LEU A 14 -14.27 -5.40 3.09
C LEU A 14 -14.62 -5.08 4.55
N ALA A 15 -15.89 -5.31 4.91
CA ALA A 15 -16.39 -5.01 6.26
C ALA A 15 -15.64 -5.74 7.37
N ASP A 16 -15.27 -7.00 7.17
CA ASP A 16 -14.51 -7.78 8.14
C ASP A 16 -13.07 -7.26 8.35
N GLY A 17 -12.42 -6.80 7.28
CA GLY A 17 -11.09 -6.18 7.38
C GLY A 17 -11.15 -4.82 8.08
N GLN A 18 -12.19 -4.04 7.86
CA GLN A 18 -12.43 -2.77 8.54
C GLN A 18 -12.69 -2.98 10.04
N GLU A 19 -13.49 -3.99 10.38
CA GLU A 19 -13.76 -4.33 11.78
C GLU A 19 -12.49 -4.80 12.50
N GLN A 20 -11.67 -5.64 11.86
CA GLN A 20 -10.38 -6.05 12.43
C GLN A 20 -9.44 -4.85 12.63
N ALA A 21 -9.41 -3.90 11.70
CA ALA A 21 -8.62 -2.68 11.84
C ALA A 21 -9.08 -1.85 13.04
N ARG A 22 -10.40 -1.72 13.26
CA ARG A 22 -10.99 -1.04 14.41
C ARG A 22 -10.59 -1.71 15.74
N ILE A 23 -10.78 -3.02 15.83
CA ILE A 23 -10.41 -3.80 17.02
C ILE A 23 -8.92 -3.63 17.34
N MET A 24 -8.05 -3.66 16.33
CA MET A 24 -6.62 -3.49 16.52
C MET A 24 -6.26 -2.07 17.00
N THR A 25 -6.87 -1.05 16.42
CA THR A 25 -6.66 0.35 16.83
C THR A 25 -7.12 0.57 18.27
N GLU A 26 -8.31 0.11 18.63
CA GLU A 26 -8.82 0.16 19.98
C GLU A 26 -7.92 -0.58 20.97
N PHE A 27 -7.45 -1.79 20.59
CA PHE A 27 -6.50 -2.52 21.41
C PHE A 27 -5.19 -1.75 21.62
N CYS A 28 -4.65 -1.10 20.60
CA CYS A 28 -3.45 -0.27 20.75
C CYS A 28 -3.70 0.86 21.74
N HIS A 29 -4.82 1.57 21.64
CA HIS A 29 -5.18 2.64 22.56
C HIS A 29 -5.39 2.15 24.00
N THR A 30 -5.88 0.91 24.21
CA THR A 30 -5.96 0.35 25.57
C THR A 30 -4.59 0.09 26.19
N LYS A 31 -3.54 -0.09 25.38
CA LYS A 31 -2.18 -0.33 25.85
C LYS A 31 -1.36 0.95 25.97
N ASP A 32 -1.57 1.87 25.05
CA ASP A 32 -0.88 3.16 25.04
C ASP A 32 -1.76 4.22 24.37
N HIS A 33 -2.45 5.02 25.16
CA HIS A 33 -3.29 6.12 24.70
C HIS A 33 -2.51 7.40 24.38
N THR A 34 -1.19 7.40 24.55
CA THR A 34 -0.34 8.58 24.34
C THR A 34 0.21 8.67 22.93
N ARG A 35 0.13 7.59 22.15
CA ARG A 35 0.68 7.51 20.79
C ARG A 35 -0.43 7.29 19.78
N PRO A 36 -0.38 8.01 18.64
CA PRO A 36 -1.33 7.80 17.56
C PRO A 36 -1.08 6.45 16.86
N VAL A 37 -2.17 5.84 16.39
CA VAL A 37 -2.15 4.60 15.63
C VAL A 37 -2.21 4.92 14.13
N THR A 38 -1.33 4.32 13.38
CA THR A 38 -1.29 4.40 11.91
C THR A 38 -1.25 3.02 11.28
N ALA A 39 -1.69 2.92 10.04
CA ALA A 39 -1.51 1.72 9.23
C ALA A 39 -1.32 2.08 7.75
N GLY A 40 -0.54 1.26 7.03
CA GLY A 40 -0.37 1.41 5.60
C GLY A 40 -1.59 0.94 4.82
N ILE A 41 -2.26 1.85 4.12
CA ILE A 41 -3.48 1.60 3.35
C ILE A 41 -3.12 1.54 1.87
N ASN A 42 -3.23 0.36 1.27
CA ASN A 42 -3.13 0.21 -0.18
C ASN A 42 -4.52 0.31 -0.80
N LEU A 43 -4.89 1.52 -1.24
CA LEU A 43 -6.22 1.78 -1.79
C LEU A 43 -6.51 0.99 -3.08
N MET A 44 -5.50 0.68 -3.89
CA MET A 44 -5.69 -0.15 -5.08
C MET A 44 -6.12 -1.56 -4.66
N LEU A 45 -5.39 -2.20 -3.77
CA LEU A 45 -5.74 -3.54 -3.28
C LEU A 45 -7.08 -3.53 -2.55
N ALA A 46 -7.32 -2.54 -1.71
CA ALA A 46 -8.58 -2.39 -1.00
C ALA A 46 -9.78 -2.23 -1.95
N THR A 47 -9.63 -1.52 -3.07
CA THR A 47 -10.70 -1.39 -4.08
C THR A 47 -10.94 -2.67 -4.87
N MET A 48 -9.93 -3.54 -4.99
CA MET A 48 -10.02 -4.84 -5.68
C MET A 48 -10.51 -5.95 -4.75
N ALA A 49 -10.51 -5.74 -3.44
CA ALA A 49 -10.98 -6.71 -2.46
C ALA A 49 -12.42 -7.17 -2.76
N GLY A 50 -12.67 -8.47 -2.65
CA GLY A 50 -13.97 -9.07 -2.95
C GLY A 50 -14.32 -9.16 -4.44
N SER A 51 -13.43 -8.79 -5.36
CA SER A 51 -13.62 -8.96 -6.80
C SER A 51 -12.87 -10.20 -7.31
N LYS A 52 -13.36 -10.79 -8.45
CA LYS A 52 -12.65 -11.87 -9.15
C LYS A 52 -11.22 -11.48 -9.61
N LYS A 53 -10.90 -10.19 -9.58
CA LYS A 53 -9.58 -9.63 -9.92
C LYS A 53 -8.71 -9.39 -8.69
N SER A 54 -9.15 -9.84 -7.50
CA SER A 54 -8.31 -9.77 -6.31
C SER A 54 -7.03 -10.56 -6.55
N ILE A 55 -5.89 -9.96 -6.22
CA ILE A 55 -4.58 -10.63 -6.29
C ILE A 55 -4.54 -11.83 -5.33
N TYR A 56 -5.32 -11.75 -4.27
CA TYR A 56 -5.57 -12.82 -3.32
C TYR A 56 -6.97 -13.38 -3.61
N GLY A 57 -7.07 -14.35 -4.54
CA GLY A 57 -8.34 -14.96 -4.93
C GLY A 57 -9.10 -15.48 -3.72
N THR A 58 -10.41 -15.27 -3.68
CA THR A 58 -11.32 -16.01 -2.82
C THR A 58 -11.81 -17.25 -3.55
N ASP A 59 -11.97 -18.37 -2.84
CA ASP A 59 -12.69 -19.54 -3.35
C ASP A 59 -14.20 -19.25 -3.46
N GLU A 60 -14.96 -20.21 -3.96
CA GLU A 60 -16.41 -20.08 -4.13
C GLU A 60 -17.16 -19.87 -2.81
N ASP A 61 -16.52 -20.22 -1.69
CA ASP A 61 -17.04 -20.06 -0.32
C ASP A 61 -16.59 -18.75 0.35
N GLY A 62 -15.90 -17.87 -0.38
CA GLY A 62 -15.43 -16.58 0.14
C GLY A 62 -14.18 -16.69 1.03
N LYS A 63 -13.56 -17.89 1.16
CA LYS A 63 -12.28 -18.05 1.84
C LYS A 63 -11.15 -17.56 0.95
N VAL A 64 -10.23 -16.80 1.53
CA VAL A 64 -9.00 -16.41 0.85
C VAL A 64 -8.24 -17.69 0.49
N LYS A 65 -8.05 -17.93 -0.80
CA LYS A 65 -7.14 -18.98 -1.26
C LYS A 65 -5.78 -18.68 -0.67
N ASP A 66 -5.25 -19.60 0.11
CA ASP A 66 -3.92 -19.48 0.65
C ASP A 66 -2.96 -19.29 -0.53
N SER A 67 -2.24 -18.18 -0.56
CA SER A 67 -1.33 -17.81 -1.65
C SER A 67 -0.16 -18.79 -1.85
N GLY A 68 -0.16 -19.89 -1.10
CA GLY A 68 0.79 -20.99 -1.23
C GLY A 68 0.46 -22.03 -2.28
N SER A 69 -0.75 -22.02 -2.91
CA SER A 69 -1.12 -23.15 -3.76
C SER A 69 -1.82 -22.89 -5.08
N GLY A 70 -1.94 -21.66 -5.54
CA GLY A 70 -2.68 -21.53 -6.78
C GLY A 70 -2.62 -20.21 -7.52
N GLY A 71 -1.51 -19.88 -8.11
CA GLY A 71 -1.45 -18.79 -9.07
C GLY A 71 -0.14 -18.01 -9.11
N LEU A 72 0.74 -18.24 -8.16
CA LEU A 72 2.05 -17.61 -8.10
C LEU A 72 3.23 -18.58 -8.37
N ASP A 73 2.98 -19.85 -8.65
CA ASP A 73 4.04 -20.76 -9.11
C ASP A 73 4.60 -20.36 -10.50
N ASN A 74 3.87 -19.47 -11.21
CA ASN A 74 4.31 -18.70 -12.35
C ASN A 74 4.29 -17.20 -12.06
N ALA A 75 4.28 -16.79 -10.79
CA ALA A 75 4.36 -15.38 -10.48
C ALA A 75 5.68 -14.84 -11.02
N PRO A 76 5.59 -13.73 -11.70
CA PRO A 76 6.76 -13.06 -12.19
C PRO A 76 7.69 -12.80 -11.00
N THR A 77 8.96 -12.97 -11.23
CA THR A 77 10.01 -12.65 -10.27
C THR A 77 9.76 -11.25 -9.67
N SER A 78 10.30 -10.99 -8.48
CA SER A 78 10.27 -9.66 -7.86
C SER A 78 10.67 -8.55 -8.84
N GLU A 79 11.54 -8.86 -9.80
CA GLU A 79 11.93 -8.00 -10.91
C GLU A 79 10.75 -7.63 -11.82
N PHE A 80 9.92 -8.59 -12.20
CA PHE A 80 8.72 -8.32 -13.01
C PHE A 80 7.70 -7.49 -12.21
N PHE A 81 7.54 -7.77 -10.92
CA PHE A 81 6.67 -6.98 -10.05
C PHE A 81 7.14 -5.52 -10.00
N ASN A 82 8.45 -5.29 -9.89
CA ASN A 82 9.02 -3.95 -9.92
C ASN A 82 8.84 -3.24 -11.27
N ILE A 83 9.07 -3.95 -12.37
CA ILE A 83 8.84 -3.39 -13.72
C ILE A 83 7.36 -3.06 -13.89
N MET A 84 6.47 -3.92 -13.42
CA MET A 84 5.03 -3.69 -13.42
C MET A 84 4.65 -2.50 -12.56
N MET A 85 5.15 -2.41 -11.33
CA MET A 85 4.90 -1.29 -10.41
C MET A 85 5.42 0.04 -10.98
N ASN A 86 6.61 0.04 -11.59
CA ASN A 86 7.16 1.21 -12.27
C ASN A 86 6.28 1.67 -13.44
N LYS A 87 5.75 0.75 -14.23
CA LYS A 87 4.83 1.07 -15.33
C LYS A 87 3.42 1.44 -14.84
N MET A 88 2.96 0.85 -13.74
CA MET A 88 1.62 1.02 -13.20
C MET A 88 1.51 2.13 -12.14
N GLY A 89 2.59 2.73 -11.70
CA GLY A 89 2.57 3.75 -10.65
C GLY A 89 1.59 4.89 -10.92
N GLY A 90 1.49 5.34 -12.18
CA GLY A 90 0.48 6.31 -12.61
C GLY A 90 -0.96 5.79 -12.54
N LEU A 91 -1.17 4.50 -12.79
CA LEU A 91 -2.48 3.83 -12.69
C LEU A 91 -2.90 3.66 -11.22
N ILE A 92 -1.97 3.32 -10.35
CA ILE A 92 -2.21 3.19 -8.91
C ILE A 92 -2.66 4.53 -8.34
N ASN A 93 -1.97 5.61 -8.68
CA ASN A 93 -2.37 6.96 -8.31
C ASN A 93 -3.74 7.38 -8.87
N LYS A 94 -4.08 6.98 -10.10
CA LYS A 94 -5.41 7.22 -10.67
C LYS A 94 -6.48 6.39 -9.94
N ALA A 95 -6.22 5.13 -9.65
CA ALA A 95 -7.13 4.25 -8.92
C ALA A 95 -7.45 4.78 -7.52
N ALA A 96 -6.47 5.40 -6.86
CA ALA A 96 -6.64 6.02 -5.54
C ALA A 96 -7.61 7.21 -5.52
N LYS A 97 -7.96 7.80 -6.67
CA LYS A 97 -8.93 8.91 -6.80
C LYS A 97 -10.35 8.47 -7.11
N THR A 98 -10.60 7.18 -7.28
CA THR A 98 -11.94 6.68 -7.61
C THR A 98 -12.91 6.87 -6.45
N LYS A 99 -14.23 6.92 -6.75
CA LYS A 99 -15.28 7.02 -5.73
C LYS A 99 -15.16 5.89 -4.69
N LYS A 100 -14.88 4.66 -5.16
CA LYS A 100 -14.70 3.50 -4.27
C LYS A 100 -13.49 3.67 -3.35
N ALA A 101 -12.35 4.12 -3.88
CA ALA A 101 -11.16 4.41 -3.08
C ALA A 101 -11.41 5.54 -2.06
N THR A 102 -12.17 6.56 -2.46
CA THR A 102 -12.54 7.65 -1.55
C THR A 102 -13.42 7.15 -0.41
N ALA A 103 -14.44 6.33 -0.70
CA ALA A 103 -15.28 5.75 0.35
C ALA A 103 -14.47 4.90 1.34
N ILE A 104 -13.49 4.15 0.87
CA ILE A 104 -12.59 3.38 1.74
C ILE A 104 -11.69 4.32 2.56
N ALA A 105 -11.13 5.36 1.95
CA ALA A 105 -10.29 6.32 2.65
C ALA A 105 -11.06 7.03 3.77
N GLU A 106 -12.33 7.42 3.55
CA GLU A 106 -13.20 8.00 4.56
C GLU A 106 -13.41 7.05 5.75
N ILE A 107 -13.67 5.76 5.49
CA ILE A 107 -13.79 4.77 6.56
C ILE A 107 -12.48 4.63 7.35
N MET A 108 -11.35 4.60 6.64
CA MET A 108 -10.02 4.47 7.28
C MET A 108 -9.66 5.71 8.11
N SER A 109 -10.08 6.90 7.66
CA SER A 109 -9.94 8.15 8.42
C SER A 109 -10.70 8.11 9.75
N GLY A 110 -11.81 7.38 9.81
CA GLY A 110 -12.55 7.15 11.06
C GLY A 110 -11.99 6.03 11.95
N ILE A 111 -11.03 5.26 11.47
CA ILE A 111 -10.44 4.13 12.23
C ILE A 111 -9.06 4.48 12.77
N PHE A 112 -8.20 5.10 11.97
CA PHE A 112 -6.83 5.39 12.34
C PHE A 112 -6.67 6.86 12.71
N ASP A 113 -5.84 7.14 13.72
CA ASP A 113 -5.51 8.53 14.08
C ASP A 113 -4.74 9.23 12.97
N ILE A 114 -3.82 8.50 12.32
CA ILE A 114 -3.03 8.97 11.19
C ILE A 114 -3.13 7.95 10.06
N PRO A 115 -4.08 8.10 9.11
CA PRO A 115 -4.14 7.25 7.93
C PRO A 115 -2.84 7.30 7.13
N GLY A 116 -2.25 6.12 6.87
CA GLY A 116 -1.03 5.98 6.08
C GLY A 116 -1.35 5.44 4.69
N TYR A 117 -0.87 6.09 3.63
CA TYR A 117 -1.15 5.68 2.26
C TYR A 117 0.05 5.02 1.59
N ASN A 118 -0.17 3.82 1.04
CA ASN A 118 0.82 3.13 0.22
C ASN A 118 0.62 3.51 -1.26
N TYR A 119 1.64 4.13 -1.86
CA TYR A 119 1.71 4.46 -3.30
C TYR A 119 0.54 5.31 -3.82
N ALA A 120 -0.04 6.16 -2.99
CA ALA A 120 -1.23 6.93 -3.31
C ALA A 120 -1.07 8.44 -3.02
N SER A 121 0.07 9.03 -3.39
CA SER A 121 0.36 10.45 -3.17
C SER A 121 -0.68 11.40 -3.77
N SER A 122 -1.44 10.94 -4.78
CA SER A 122 -2.56 11.68 -5.33
C SER A 122 -3.69 11.96 -4.33
N ARG A 123 -3.74 11.24 -3.19
CA ARG A 123 -4.68 11.45 -2.10
C ARG A 123 -4.32 12.63 -1.20
N TYR A 124 -3.05 12.92 -1.03
CA TYR A 124 -2.56 13.87 -0.02
C TYR A 124 -3.32 15.21 -0.05
N LYS A 125 -3.45 15.84 -1.23
CA LYS A 125 -4.20 17.09 -1.37
C LYS A 125 -5.73 16.93 -1.24
N ILE A 126 -6.25 15.76 -1.57
CA ILE A 126 -7.69 15.49 -1.49
C ILE A 126 -8.07 15.38 -0.03
N ASP A 127 -7.37 14.54 0.72
CA ASP A 127 -7.70 14.25 2.11
C ASP A 127 -7.38 15.44 3.02
N ALA A 128 -6.30 16.18 2.75
CA ALA A 128 -6.04 17.43 3.45
C ALA A 128 -7.13 18.50 3.27
N ARG A 129 -7.89 18.46 2.17
CA ARG A 129 -9.04 19.34 1.97
C ARG A 129 -10.31 18.81 2.63
N ASN A 130 -10.50 17.48 2.59
CA ASN A 130 -11.69 16.85 3.16
C ASN A 130 -11.61 16.77 4.68
N HIS A 131 -10.39 16.57 5.22
CA HIS A 131 -10.10 16.38 6.65
C HIS A 131 -8.95 17.30 7.08
N PRO A 132 -9.17 18.63 7.09
CA PRO A 132 -8.09 19.58 7.40
C PRO A 132 -7.59 19.50 8.86
N GLU A 133 -8.31 18.81 9.72
CA GLU A 133 -7.97 18.56 11.12
C GLU A 133 -7.19 17.26 11.33
N GLN A 134 -7.14 16.37 10.33
CA GLN A 134 -6.54 15.05 10.48
C GLN A 134 -5.14 14.98 9.87
N ALA A 135 -4.18 14.54 10.67
CA ALA A 135 -2.85 14.21 10.17
C ALA A 135 -2.90 12.97 9.26
N THR A 136 -2.12 12.99 8.18
CA THR A 136 -1.95 11.86 7.28
C THR A 136 -0.47 11.63 6.97
N THR A 137 -0.12 10.45 6.46
CA THR A 137 1.26 10.12 6.08
C THR A 137 1.32 9.30 4.81
N GLY A 138 2.41 9.41 4.05
CA GLY A 138 2.77 8.45 3.02
C GLY A 138 3.53 7.30 3.66
N SER A 139 2.90 6.15 3.85
CA SER A 139 3.51 5.02 4.56
C SER A 139 4.42 4.16 3.68
N GLU A 140 4.19 4.15 2.38
CA GLU A 140 5.08 3.53 1.39
C GLU A 140 5.06 4.33 0.09
N THR A 141 6.25 4.72 -0.39
CA THR A 141 6.41 5.43 -1.66
C THR A 141 7.56 4.85 -2.47
N LEU A 142 7.46 4.94 -3.79
CA LEU A 142 8.53 4.47 -4.68
C LEU A 142 9.68 5.50 -4.72
N PRO A 143 10.95 5.06 -4.79
CA PRO A 143 12.11 5.95 -4.83
C PRO A 143 12.03 7.02 -5.92
N GLN A 144 11.52 6.65 -7.11
CA GLN A 144 11.40 7.58 -8.24
C GLN A 144 10.39 8.72 -8.03
N THR A 145 9.46 8.59 -7.07
CA THR A 145 8.47 9.62 -6.75
C THR A 145 8.81 10.39 -5.47
N LEU A 146 9.88 10.02 -4.80
CA LEU A 146 10.26 10.55 -3.48
C LEU A 146 10.38 12.08 -3.48
N TYR A 147 11.05 12.66 -4.48
CA TYR A 147 11.21 14.11 -4.56
C TYR A 147 9.87 14.84 -4.67
N ASP A 148 9.01 14.41 -5.58
CA ASP A 148 7.70 15.03 -5.81
C ASP A 148 6.79 14.87 -4.59
N ASN A 149 6.79 13.69 -3.97
CA ASN A 149 6.03 13.44 -2.76
C ASN A 149 6.53 14.30 -1.60
N TRP A 150 7.84 14.49 -1.48
CA TRP A 150 8.41 15.37 -0.46
C TRP A 150 8.02 16.85 -0.65
N GLN A 151 7.90 17.31 -1.90
CA GLN A 151 7.35 18.66 -2.15
C GLN A 151 5.88 18.75 -1.69
N LEU A 152 5.09 17.68 -1.86
CA LEU A 152 3.72 17.62 -1.33
C LEU A 152 3.71 17.69 0.19
N VAL A 153 4.53 16.89 0.87
CA VAL A 153 4.66 16.92 2.34
C VAL A 153 4.94 18.33 2.85
N LYS A 154 5.92 19.03 2.24
CA LYS A 154 6.26 20.39 2.64
C LYS A 154 5.14 21.40 2.39
N SER A 155 4.25 21.14 1.44
CA SER A 155 3.18 22.06 1.03
C SER A 155 1.84 21.82 1.71
N ILE A 156 1.69 20.69 2.41
CA ILE A 156 0.43 20.25 3.02
C ILE A 156 0.61 20.16 4.54
N PRO A 157 0.02 21.08 5.33
CA PRO A 157 0.25 21.14 6.78
C PRO A 157 -0.14 19.87 7.55
N THR A 158 -1.10 19.10 7.05
CA THR A 158 -1.58 17.86 7.68
C THR A 158 -0.73 16.64 7.35
N MET A 159 0.23 16.74 6.42
CA MET A 159 1.15 15.64 6.11
C MET A 159 2.28 15.58 7.12
N THR A 160 2.41 14.44 7.81
CA THR A 160 3.46 14.19 8.80
C THR A 160 4.77 13.69 8.21
N GLY A 161 4.71 13.08 7.02
CA GLY A 161 5.88 12.57 6.33
C GLY A 161 5.53 11.69 5.13
N ASP A 162 6.57 11.21 4.46
CA ASP A 162 6.46 10.24 3.37
C ASP A 162 7.65 9.26 3.48
N PHE A 163 7.38 7.97 3.51
CA PHE A 163 8.35 6.93 3.79
C PHE A 163 8.63 6.11 2.54
N MET A 164 9.88 6.12 2.12
CA MET A 164 10.32 5.36 0.96
C MET A 164 10.32 3.85 1.26
N TRP A 165 9.72 3.06 0.39
CA TRP A 165 9.79 1.61 0.40
C TRP A 165 10.65 1.09 -0.76
N THR A 166 11.81 0.46 -0.52
CA THR A 166 12.45 0.44 0.78
C THR A 166 13.85 1.02 0.62
N GLY A 167 14.42 1.49 1.71
CA GLY A 167 15.77 2.05 1.68
C GLY A 167 16.87 0.99 1.64
N TYR A 168 16.58 -0.27 1.97
CA TYR A 168 17.60 -1.30 2.15
C TYR A 168 17.43 -2.49 1.19
N ASP A 169 16.22 -2.98 1.00
CA ASP A 169 15.96 -4.20 0.23
C ASP A 169 16.11 -4.03 -1.29
N TYR A 170 16.20 -2.80 -1.79
CA TYR A 170 16.41 -2.54 -3.21
C TYR A 170 17.77 -3.03 -3.72
N LEU A 171 18.75 -3.17 -2.84
CA LEU A 171 20.11 -3.63 -3.15
C LEU A 171 20.45 -4.97 -2.50
N GLY A 172 19.50 -5.61 -1.82
CA GLY A 172 19.71 -6.82 -1.05
C GLY A 172 19.34 -8.12 -1.77
N GLU A 173 19.41 -9.22 -1.03
CA GLU A 173 19.11 -10.59 -1.51
C GLU A 173 17.65 -10.80 -1.92
N SER A 174 16.74 -9.90 -1.54
CA SER A 174 15.34 -9.95 -1.94
C SER A 174 15.11 -9.80 -3.45
N GLY A 175 16.13 -9.43 -4.21
CA GLY A 175 16.11 -9.32 -5.66
C GLY A 175 15.34 -8.12 -6.21
N ILE A 176 14.83 -7.25 -5.35
CA ILE A 176 14.03 -6.08 -5.75
C ILE A 176 14.87 -4.99 -6.41
N GLY A 177 16.18 -5.03 -6.30
CA GLY A 177 17.07 -4.03 -6.89
C GLY A 177 18.32 -4.61 -7.49
N THR A 178 18.23 -5.83 -8.00
CA THR A 178 19.39 -6.46 -8.65
C THR A 178 19.80 -5.66 -9.88
N ILE A 179 20.99 -5.07 -9.84
CA ILE A 179 21.60 -4.42 -11.00
C ILE A 179 22.11 -5.53 -11.91
N GLN A 180 21.46 -5.70 -13.05
CA GLN A 180 21.93 -6.59 -14.09
C GLN A 180 22.75 -5.79 -15.10
N TYR A 181 24.03 -6.06 -15.18
CA TYR A 181 24.88 -5.57 -16.26
C TYR A 181 24.62 -6.43 -17.51
N LYS A 182 24.21 -5.79 -18.59
CA LYS A 182 24.11 -6.47 -19.90
C LYS A 182 25.38 -6.24 -20.67
N ASP A 183 26.00 -7.32 -21.12
CA ASP A 183 27.03 -7.20 -22.15
C ASP A 183 26.40 -6.59 -23.41
N LYS A 184 26.97 -5.47 -23.88
CA LYS A 184 26.49 -4.74 -25.07
C LYS A 184 26.51 -5.58 -26.32
N LYS A 185 27.37 -6.61 -26.42
CA LYS A 185 27.55 -7.48 -27.59
C LYS A 185 26.60 -8.68 -27.57
N THR A 186 26.43 -9.34 -26.44
CA THR A 186 25.66 -10.59 -26.34
C THR A 186 24.23 -10.38 -25.90
N LYS A 187 23.87 -9.20 -25.33
CA LYS A 187 22.60 -8.92 -24.69
C LYS A 187 22.23 -9.89 -23.55
N GLN A 188 23.17 -10.70 -23.10
CA GLN A 188 23.02 -11.59 -21.97
C GLN A 188 23.48 -10.91 -20.68
N PRO A 189 22.96 -11.34 -19.50
CA PRO A 189 23.49 -10.90 -18.21
C PRO A 189 24.97 -11.21 -18.13
N ALA A 190 25.77 -10.26 -17.69
CA ALA A 190 27.21 -10.43 -17.47
C ALA A 190 27.45 -11.18 -16.16
#